data_18688243e5fe78de4f2def39efd4aaf7
#
_entry.id   18688243e5fe78de4f2def39efd4aaf7
#
_cell.length_a   1.000
_cell.length_b   1.000
_cell.length_c   1.000
_cell.angle_alpha   90.00
_cell.angle_beta   90.00
_cell.angle_gamma   90.00
#
_symmetry.space_group_name_H-M   'P 1'
#
loop_
_entity.id
_entity.type
_entity.pdbx_description
1 polymer ?
#
loop_
_entity_poly.entity_id
_entity_poly.type
_entity_poly.pdbx_seq_one_letter_code
_entity_poly.pdbx_strand_id
1 'polypeptide(L)'
;SVGKIMETLDKLGIAENTIVLLTSDNGPVVDDGYQDQAEELLNGHKPAGPWRGNKYSAFEGGTAIPVIVRWPMSIKPNQTSDVLMSQIDFMASFGNLIGATIPKGSAPDSKNHLGNLLGNDNTHRPWVAEMSNNHVISIRTKEWKYIEPNDGSKMIKWGPKIETGNDPNPQLYRISDNLYEQD
;
A
#
# COMPACT_ATOMS: atom_id res chain seq x y z
N SER A 1 -18.63 2.60 9.37
CA SER A 1 -17.46 3.12 10.05
C SER A 1 -16.90 4.37 9.37
N VAL A 2 -16.25 4.33 8.18
CA VAL A 2 -15.71 5.55 7.52
C VAL A 2 -16.82 6.59 7.29
N GLY A 3 -17.98 6.18 6.77
CA GLY A 3 -19.13 7.07 6.57
C GLY A 3 -19.53 7.84 7.84
N LYS A 4 -19.57 7.18 8.99
CA LYS A 4 -19.88 7.85 10.27
C LYS A 4 -18.85 8.92 10.65
N ILE A 5 -17.57 8.68 10.36
CA ILE A 5 -16.51 9.69 10.58
C ILE A 5 -16.78 10.90 9.68
N MET A 6 -17.04 10.68 8.39
CA MET A 6 -17.32 11.73 7.44
C MET A 6 -18.55 12.56 7.85
N GLU A 7 -19.66 11.89 8.19
CA GLU A 7 -20.88 12.55 8.71
C GLU A 7 -20.62 13.38 9.97
N THR A 8 -19.74 12.90 10.84
CA THR A 8 -19.39 13.63 12.07
C THR A 8 -18.60 14.89 11.76
N LEU A 9 -17.62 14.84 10.85
CA LEU A 9 -16.86 16.00 10.41
C LEU A 9 -17.75 17.05 9.77
N ASP A 10 -18.70 16.61 8.95
CA ASP A 10 -19.68 17.50 8.30
C ASP A 10 -20.61 18.15 9.34
N LYS A 11 -21.15 17.37 10.30
CA LYS A 11 -22.00 17.89 11.38
C LYS A 11 -21.29 18.90 12.29
N LEU A 12 -19.99 18.72 12.50
CA LEU A 12 -19.17 19.64 13.30
C LEU A 12 -18.70 20.87 12.51
N GLY A 13 -18.92 20.92 11.20
CA GLY A 13 -18.48 22.00 10.34
C GLY A 13 -16.96 22.13 10.17
N ILE A 14 -16.22 21.03 10.39
CA ILE A 14 -14.74 21.02 10.32
C ILE A 14 -14.21 20.24 9.12
N ALA A 15 -15.06 19.66 8.30
CA ALA A 15 -14.70 18.80 7.19
C ALA A 15 -13.78 19.49 6.17
N GLU A 16 -14.00 20.77 5.89
CA GLU A 16 -13.21 21.55 4.92
C GLU A 16 -11.74 21.64 5.30
N ASN A 17 -11.43 21.79 6.58
CA ASN A 17 -10.07 21.92 7.09
C ASN A 17 -9.57 20.66 7.84
N THR A 18 -10.06 19.50 7.43
CA THR A 18 -9.63 18.21 7.98
C THR A 18 -9.10 17.30 6.88
N ILE A 19 -7.88 16.82 7.04
CA ILE A 19 -7.34 15.76 6.20
C ILE A 19 -7.86 14.44 6.71
N VAL A 20 -8.53 13.69 5.84
CA VAL A 20 -8.88 12.29 6.06
C VAL A 20 -8.05 11.44 5.13
N LEU A 21 -7.25 10.56 5.69
CA LEU A 21 -6.43 9.60 4.96
C LEU A 21 -6.89 8.19 5.32
N LEU A 22 -7.28 7.42 4.30
CA LEU A 22 -7.65 6.02 4.41
C LEU A 22 -6.64 5.18 3.66
N THR A 23 -6.05 4.23 4.34
CA THR A 23 -5.07 3.29 3.79
C THR A 23 -5.10 1.98 4.58
N SER A 24 -4.25 1.03 4.21
CA SER A 24 -4.02 -0.23 4.92
C SER A 24 -2.53 -0.37 5.23
N ASP A 25 -2.18 -1.22 6.16
CA ASP A 25 -0.79 -1.54 6.52
C ASP A 25 -0.16 -2.59 5.58
N ASN A 26 -0.98 -3.45 4.99
CA ASN A 26 -0.57 -4.50 4.05
C ASN A 26 -1.73 -4.85 3.10
N GLY A 27 -1.46 -5.73 2.15
CA GLY A 27 -2.48 -6.29 1.27
C GLY A 27 -3.58 -7.04 2.03
N PRO A 28 -4.72 -7.34 1.39
CA PRO A 28 -5.87 -7.97 2.04
C PRO A 28 -5.58 -9.41 2.45
N VAL A 29 -6.34 -9.90 3.41
CA VAL A 29 -6.42 -11.32 3.76
C VAL A 29 -7.89 -11.69 3.91
N VAL A 30 -8.28 -12.84 3.38
CA VAL A 30 -9.65 -13.34 3.49
C VAL A 30 -9.80 -14.15 4.76
N ASP A 31 -8.92 -15.13 4.94
CA ASP A 31 -8.88 -15.95 6.14
C ASP A 31 -7.53 -15.75 6.86
N ASP A 32 -7.55 -15.20 8.05
CA ASP A 32 -6.39 -15.02 8.94
C ASP A 32 -6.46 -15.98 10.15
N GLY A 33 -7.12 -17.11 9.97
CA GLY A 33 -7.29 -18.14 10.98
C GLY A 33 -8.52 -17.93 11.89
N TYR A 34 -9.38 -16.98 11.58
CA TYR A 34 -10.62 -16.76 12.32
C TYR A 34 -11.79 -17.52 11.68
N GLN A 35 -12.66 -18.10 12.50
CA GLN A 35 -13.88 -18.76 12.03
C GLN A 35 -15.03 -17.73 11.91
N ASP A 36 -14.90 -16.81 10.96
CA ASP A 36 -15.83 -15.69 10.74
C ASP A 36 -16.62 -15.79 9.42
N GLN A 37 -16.51 -16.93 8.74
CA GLN A 37 -17.13 -17.19 7.44
C GLN A 37 -16.66 -16.24 6.31
N ALA A 38 -15.46 -15.65 6.44
CA ALA A 38 -14.98 -14.69 5.47
C ALA A 38 -14.83 -15.31 4.07
N GLU A 39 -14.35 -16.54 3.95
CA GLU A 39 -14.25 -17.25 2.67
C GLU A 39 -15.63 -17.56 2.07
N GLU A 40 -16.55 -18.07 2.87
CA GLU A 40 -17.89 -18.46 2.43
C GLU A 40 -18.72 -17.25 1.98
N LEU A 41 -18.56 -16.12 2.65
CA LEU A 41 -19.29 -14.89 2.35
C LEU A 41 -18.65 -14.03 1.26
N LEU A 42 -17.49 -14.44 0.72
CA LEU A 42 -16.74 -13.69 -0.28
C LEU A 42 -17.49 -13.47 -1.59
N ASN A 43 -18.39 -14.40 -1.96
CA ASN A 43 -19.24 -14.34 -3.16
C ASN A 43 -18.47 -13.99 -4.46
N GLY A 44 -17.25 -14.52 -4.62
CA GLY A 44 -16.41 -14.26 -5.78
C GLY A 44 -15.71 -12.91 -5.79
N HIS A 45 -15.84 -12.11 -4.73
CA HIS A 45 -15.04 -10.89 -4.57
C HIS A 45 -13.56 -11.23 -4.48
N LYS A 46 -12.71 -10.44 -5.14
CA LYS A 46 -11.25 -10.56 -5.11
C LYS A 46 -10.67 -9.37 -4.39
N PRO A 47 -10.36 -9.46 -3.08
CA PRO A 47 -9.92 -8.31 -2.30
C PRO A 47 -8.65 -7.64 -2.83
N ALA A 48 -7.70 -8.42 -3.36
CA ALA A 48 -6.50 -7.89 -4.01
C ALA A 48 -6.73 -7.46 -5.48
N GLY A 49 -7.97 -7.56 -5.98
CA GLY A 49 -8.28 -7.27 -7.38
C GLY A 49 -7.54 -8.20 -8.35
N PRO A 50 -6.81 -7.66 -9.33
CA PRO A 50 -6.05 -8.44 -10.30
C PRO A 50 -4.67 -8.89 -9.79
N TRP A 51 -4.19 -8.35 -8.69
CA TRP A 51 -2.83 -8.58 -8.22
C TRP A 51 -2.64 -9.95 -7.61
N ARG A 52 -1.49 -10.56 -7.88
CA ARG A 52 -1.06 -11.84 -7.30
C ARG A 52 -0.73 -11.68 -5.81
N GLY A 53 -0.97 -12.72 -5.04
CA GLY A 53 -0.72 -12.73 -3.60
C GLY A 53 -1.81 -12.00 -2.80
N ASN A 54 -1.58 -11.90 -1.52
CA ASN A 54 -2.38 -11.22 -0.52
C ASN A 54 -1.45 -10.87 0.65
N LYS A 55 -1.97 -10.47 1.82
CA LYS A 55 -1.19 -10.34 3.06
C LYS A 55 -0.18 -11.50 3.19
N TYR A 56 1.00 -11.24 3.67
CA TYR A 56 2.17 -12.15 3.77
C TYR A 56 2.98 -12.35 2.49
N SER A 57 2.47 -11.96 1.32
CA SER A 57 3.13 -12.16 0.04
C SER A 57 4.13 -11.05 -0.28
N ALA A 58 5.20 -11.40 -1.03
CA ALA A 58 6.10 -10.43 -1.64
C ALA A 58 5.55 -9.88 -2.98
N PHE A 59 4.50 -10.49 -3.53
CA PHE A 59 3.81 -10.01 -4.73
C PHE A 59 2.99 -8.74 -4.46
N GLU A 60 2.57 -8.04 -5.51
CA GLU A 60 1.82 -6.77 -5.41
C GLU A 60 0.57 -6.88 -4.53
N GLY A 61 -0.15 -8.01 -4.58
CA GLY A 61 -1.32 -8.21 -3.73
C GLY A 61 -1.03 -8.20 -2.22
N GLY A 62 0.23 -8.38 -1.82
CA GLY A 62 0.65 -8.30 -0.41
C GLY A 62 1.17 -6.93 0.01
N THR A 63 1.68 -6.14 -0.93
CA THR A 63 2.44 -4.92 -0.64
C THR A 63 1.81 -3.65 -1.21
N ALA A 64 1.14 -3.73 -2.36
CA ALA A 64 0.43 -2.59 -2.94
C ALA A 64 -0.89 -2.35 -2.23
N ILE A 65 -1.02 -1.22 -1.57
CA ILE A 65 -2.17 -0.85 -0.74
C ILE A 65 -2.84 0.42 -1.27
N PRO A 66 -4.17 0.56 -1.09
CA PRO A 66 -4.86 1.78 -1.47
C PRO A 66 -4.46 2.95 -0.56
N VAL A 67 -4.36 4.14 -1.13
CA VAL A 67 -4.26 5.39 -0.41
C VAL A 67 -5.33 6.34 -0.93
N ILE A 68 -6.27 6.73 -0.06
CA ILE A 68 -7.34 7.66 -0.39
C ILE A 68 -7.20 8.87 0.53
N VAL A 69 -7.07 10.06 -0.05
CA VAL A 69 -6.93 11.29 0.70
C VAL A 69 -8.08 12.23 0.37
N ARG A 70 -8.70 12.78 1.40
CA ARG A 70 -9.72 13.83 1.29
C ARG A 70 -9.32 15.02 2.13
N TRP A 71 -9.24 16.19 1.51
CA TRP A 71 -9.08 17.49 2.16
C TRP A 71 -9.69 18.57 1.27
N PRO A 72 -10.99 18.87 1.42
CA PRO A 72 -11.72 19.71 0.46
C PRO A 72 -11.10 21.09 0.25
N MET A 73 -10.53 21.70 1.30
CA MET A 73 -9.86 23.00 1.20
C MET A 73 -8.66 23.00 0.25
N SER A 74 -7.97 21.85 0.04
CA SER A 74 -6.69 21.80 -0.66
C SER A 74 -6.63 20.79 -1.80
N ILE A 75 -7.52 19.80 -1.84
CA ILE A 75 -7.50 18.71 -2.84
C ILE A 75 -8.77 18.81 -3.69
N LYS A 76 -8.58 18.91 -5.01
CA LYS A 76 -9.70 18.84 -5.95
C LYS A 76 -10.32 17.44 -5.95
N PRO A 77 -11.64 17.30 -6.04
CA PRO A 77 -12.28 16.00 -6.07
C PRO A 77 -12.00 15.23 -7.38
N ASN A 78 -12.23 13.92 -7.36
CA ASN A 78 -12.17 13.03 -8.53
C ASN A 78 -10.80 12.99 -9.22
N GLN A 79 -9.74 13.00 -8.45
CA GLN A 79 -8.38 12.79 -8.94
C GLN A 79 -7.94 11.35 -8.66
N THR A 80 -7.12 10.82 -9.55
CA THR A 80 -6.37 9.57 -9.36
C THR A 80 -4.90 9.81 -9.64
N SER A 81 -4.03 9.03 -8.99
CA SER A 81 -2.58 9.12 -9.16
C SER A 81 -1.99 7.70 -9.18
N ASP A 82 -1.03 7.48 -10.07
CA ASP A 82 -0.23 6.26 -10.17
C ASP A 82 1.17 6.43 -9.53
N VAL A 83 1.36 7.46 -8.74
CA VAL A 83 2.65 7.78 -8.14
C VAL A 83 3.09 6.68 -7.17
N LEU A 84 4.29 6.16 -7.41
CA LEU A 84 4.94 5.26 -6.47
C LEU A 84 5.40 6.05 -5.24
N MET A 85 4.87 5.70 -4.09
CA MET A 85 5.25 6.23 -2.78
C MET A 85 5.15 5.15 -1.71
N SER A 86 5.62 5.43 -0.51
CA SER A 86 5.55 4.52 0.64
C SER A 86 4.92 5.22 1.83
N GLN A 87 4.31 4.47 2.74
CA GLN A 87 3.75 5.02 3.99
C GLN A 87 4.80 5.72 4.86
N ILE A 88 6.08 5.31 4.78
CA ILE A 88 7.16 5.99 5.49
C ILE A 88 7.31 7.46 5.06
N ASP A 89 6.79 7.84 3.88
CA ASP A 89 6.83 9.20 3.35
C ASP A 89 5.85 10.15 4.05
N PHE A 90 4.88 9.61 4.77
CA PHE A 90 3.94 10.45 5.53
C PHE A 90 4.64 11.33 6.56
N MET A 91 5.71 10.83 7.20
CA MET A 91 6.45 11.61 8.19
C MET A 91 7.04 12.89 7.57
N ALA A 92 7.79 12.77 6.48
CA ALA A 92 8.37 13.94 5.80
C ALA A 92 7.31 14.83 5.16
N SER A 93 6.24 14.22 4.59
CA SER A 93 5.17 14.96 3.93
C SER A 93 4.35 15.80 4.92
N PHE A 94 3.91 15.21 6.02
CA PHE A 94 3.15 15.96 7.03
C PHE A 94 4.04 16.89 7.84
N GLY A 95 5.32 16.54 8.08
CA GLY A 95 6.28 17.49 8.63
C GLY A 95 6.39 18.74 7.78
N ASN A 96 6.51 18.58 6.46
CA ASN A 96 6.52 19.72 5.53
C ASN A 96 5.21 20.52 5.55
N LEU A 97 4.07 19.84 5.60
CA LEU A 97 2.75 20.49 5.67
C LEU A 97 2.62 21.45 6.84
N ILE A 98 3.11 21.07 8.00
CA ILE A 98 3.02 21.89 9.23
C ILE A 98 4.25 22.77 9.46
N GLY A 99 5.20 22.80 8.53
CA GLY A 99 6.44 23.56 8.67
C GLY A 99 7.39 23.05 9.76
N ALA A 100 7.24 21.78 10.17
CA ALA A 100 8.11 21.18 11.18
C ALA A 100 9.45 20.74 10.57
N THR A 101 10.52 20.95 11.34
CA THR A 101 11.84 20.40 11.00
C THR A 101 11.97 19.00 11.59
N ILE A 102 12.15 18.00 10.73
CA ILE A 102 12.43 16.62 11.16
C ILE A 102 13.89 16.55 11.61
N PRO A 103 14.19 16.11 12.85
CA PRO A 103 15.55 15.98 13.32
C PRO A 103 16.36 15.03 12.44
N LYS A 104 17.63 15.36 12.21
CA LYS A 104 18.53 14.54 11.41
C LYS A 104 18.58 13.10 11.95
N GLY A 105 18.32 12.11 11.07
CA GLY A 105 18.32 10.70 11.42
C GLY A 105 17.02 10.15 12.01
N SER A 106 15.98 10.99 12.24
CA SER A 106 14.69 10.50 12.80
C SER A 106 13.81 9.80 11.77
N ALA A 107 13.98 10.11 10.49
CA ALA A 107 13.22 9.47 9.41
C ALA A 107 14.09 9.41 8.13
N PRO A 108 15.21 8.64 8.15
CA PRO A 108 16.23 8.68 7.10
C PRO A 108 15.70 8.29 5.73
N ASP A 109 14.72 7.39 5.68
CA ASP A 109 14.16 6.87 4.44
C ASP A 109 12.88 7.59 3.99
N SER A 110 12.33 8.49 4.82
CA SER A 110 11.13 9.25 4.51
C SER A 110 11.43 10.37 3.51
N LYS A 111 10.64 10.44 2.45
CA LYS A 111 10.72 11.48 1.41
C LYS A 111 9.46 12.33 1.43
N ASN A 112 9.63 13.63 1.14
CA ASN A 112 8.49 14.52 1.06
C ASN A 112 7.74 14.28 -0.25
N HIS A 113 6.55 13.72 -0.14
CA HIS A 113 5.57 13.49 -1.20
C HIS A 113 4.27 14.28 -0.97
N LEU A 114 4.34 15.39 -0.24
CA LEU A 114 3.15 16.22 0.04
C LEU A 114 2.45 16.67 -1.25
N GLY A 115 3.21 17.11 -2.25
CA GLY A 115 2.64 17.51 -3.55
C GLY A 115 1.83 16.40 -4.21
N ASN A 116 2.29 15.14 -4.12
CA ASN A 116 1.58 13.98 -4.65
C ASN A 116 0.28 13.71 -3.87
N LEU A 117 0.33 13.78 -2.54
CA LEU A 117 -0.85 13.61 -1.67
C LEU A 117 -1.91 14.68 -1.91
N LEU A 118 -1.48 15.89 -2.29
CA LEU A 118 -2.38 17.01 -2.61
C LEU A 118 -2.80 17.05 -4.09
N GLY A 119 -2.32 16.13 -4.92
CA GLY A 119 -2.64 16.09 -6.36
C GLY A 119 -1.95 17.19 -7.19
N ASN A 120 -0.85 17.77 -6.70
CA ASN A 120 -0.13 18.88 -7.32
C ASN A 120 1.23 18.46 -7.91
N ASP A 121 1.64 17.21 -7.73
CA ASP A 121 2.91 16.66 -8.20
C ASP A 121 2.73 15.20 -8.64
N ASN A 122 3.54 14.75 -9.60
CA ASN A 122 3.57 13.40 -10.13
C ASN A 122 4.97 12.77 -10.03
N THR A 123 5.80 13.27 -9.12
CA THR A 123 7.15 12.73 -8.90
C THR A 123 7.07 11.39 -8.17
N HIS A 124 7.55 10.33 -8.81
CA HIS A 124 7.64 9.01 -8.21
C HIS A 124 8.84 8.89 -7.27
N ARG A 125 8.74 8.02 -6.28
CA ARG A 125 9.96 7.45 -5.69
C ARG A 125 10.73 6.69 -6.77
N PRO A 126 12.07 6.74 -6.77
CA PRO A 126 12.83 5.93 -7.72
C PRO A 126 12.64 4.43 -7.46
N TRP A 127 12.47 4.06 -6.20
CA TRP A 127 12.17 2.71 -5.74
C TRP A 127 11.59 2.70 -4.33
N VAL A 128 10.91 1.61 -4.00
CA VAL A 128 10.45 1.25 -2.65
C VAL A 128 11.03 -0.11 -2.32
N ALA A 129 11.67 -0.26 -1.17
CA ALA A 129 11.99 -1.56 -0.61
C ALA A 129 10.81 -2.03 0.24
N GLU A 130 10.43 -3.28 0.03
CA GLU A 130 9.31 -3.92 0.71
C GLU A 130 9.82 -5.23 1.34
N MET A 131 9.22 -5.64 2.41
CA MET A 131 9.56 -6.90 3.08
C MET A 131 8.27 -7.67 3.37
N SER A 132 8.21 -8.89 2.86
CA SER A 132 7.10 -9.80 3.12
C SER A 132 7.28 -10.55 4.44
N ASN A 133 6.29 -11.36 4.79
CA ASN A 133 6.48 -12.38 5.81
C ASN A 133 7.65 -13.31 5.40
N ASN A 134 8.39 -13.83 6.36
CA ASN A 134 9.66 -14.57 6.17
C ASN A 134 10.85 -13.74 5.66
N HIS A 135 10.76 -12.41 5.80
CA HIS A 135 11.86 -11.48 5.51
C HIS A 135 12.34 -11.47 4.04
N VAL A 136 11.53 -11.89 3.09
CA VAL A 136 11.84 -11.74 1.67
C VAL A 136 11.77 -10.27 1.30
N ILE A 137 12.86 -9.78 0.74
CA ILE A 137 12.95 -8.39 0.29
C ILE A 137 12.55 -8.32 -1.18
N SER A 138 11.75 -7.33 -1.49
CA SER A 138 11.46 -6.93 -2.87
C SER A 138 11.76 -5.45 -3.07
N ILE A 139 12.07 -5.09 -4.32
CA ILE A 139 12.26 -3.71 -4.74
C ILE A 139 11.25 -3.41 -5.83
N ARG A 140 10.46 -2.36 -5.62
CA ARG A 140 9.46 -1.86 -6.53
C ARG A 140 9.92 -0.51 -7.11
N THR A 141 9.99 -0.41 -8.42
CA THR A 141 10.11 0.85 -9.17
C THR A 141 8.77 1.16 -9.83
N LYS A 142 8.64 2.26 -10.56
CA LYS A 142 7.40 2.55 -11.31
C LYS A 142 6.99 1.40 -12.24
N GLU A 143 7.94 0.75 -12.90
CA GLU A 143 7.68 -0.24 -13.95
C GLU A 143 7.99 -1.68 -13.53
N TRP A 144 8.94 -1.87 -12.63
CA TRP A 144 9.50 -3.19 -12.33
C TRP A 144 9.35 -3.55 -10.86
N LYS A 145 9.16 -4.83 -10.61
CA LYS A 145 9.30 -5.44 -9.29
C LYS A 145 10.30 -6.57 -9.35
N TYR A 146 11.31 -6.48 -8.49
CA TYR A 146 12.29 -7.54 -8.25
C TYR A 146 12.01 -8.16 -6.89
N ILE A 147 12.03 -9.50 -6.82
CA ILE A 147 11.94 -10.26 -5.56
C ILE A 147 13.21 -11.07 -5.43
N GLU A 148 13.90 -10.95 -4.29
CA GLU A 148 15.14 -11.64 -4.04
C GLU A 148 14.95 -13.15 -3.91
N PRO A 149 15.99 -13.98 -4.24
CA PRO A 149 15.96 -15.42 -4.01
C PRO A 149 15.75 -15.75 -2.54
N ASN A 150 14.89 -16.74 -2.27
CA ASN A 150 14.62 -17.21 -0.93
C ASN A 150 14.18 -18.68 -0.96
N ASP A 151 14.69 -19.50 -0.04
CA ASP A 151 14.40 -20.94 0.08
C ASP A 151 13.19 -21.26 0.96
N GLY A 152 12.43 -20.24 1.39
CA GLY A 152 11.22 -20.40 2.17
C GLY A 152 10.11 -21.13 1.41
N SER A 153 9.04 -21.46 2.13
CA SER A 153 7.86 -22.12 1.52
C SER A 153 7.20 -21.21 0.49
N LYS A 154 6.88 -21.74 -0.69
CA LYS A 154 6.14 -21.02 -1.74
C LYS A 154 4.70 -20.67 -1.34
N MET A 155 4.17 -21.36 -0.35
CA MET A 155 2.80 -21.15 0.15
C MET A 155 2.83 -20.96 1.66
N ILE A 156 1.92 -20.16 2.19
CA ILE A 156 1.63 -20.12 3.63
C ILE A 156 1.19 -21.53 4.05
N LYS A 157 1.80 -22.09 5.09
CA LYS A 157 1.55 -23.48 5.54
C LYS A 157 0.37 -23.62 6.50
N TRP A 158 -0.14 -22.50 6.99
CA TRP A 158 -1.25 -22.43 7.93
C TRP A 158 -2.31 -21.44 7.40
N GLY A 159 -3.58 -21.65 7.72
CA GLY A 159 -4.66 -20.74 7.28
C GLY A 159 -4.77 -20.66 5.76
N PRO A 160 -4.83 -19.45 5.24
CA PRO A 160 -5.11 -19.20 3.83
C PRO A 160 -4.01 -19.73 2.91
N LYS A 161 -4.41 -20.27 1.77
CA LYS A 161 -3.50 -20.74 0.72
C LYS A 161 -2.96 -19.55 -0.08
N ILE A 162 -2.05 -18.78 0.51
CA ILE A 162 -1.46 -17.60 -0.10
C ILE A 162 -0.07 -17.92 -0.61
N GLU A 163 0.23 -17.53 -1.85
CA GLU A 163 1.57 -17.56 -2.40
C GLU A 163 2.45 -16.51 -1.72
N THR A 164 3.62 -16.93 -1.24
CA THR A 164 4.52 -16.06 -0.48
C THR A 164 5.42 -15.18 -1.35
N GLY A 165 5.69 -15.61 -2.59
CA GLY A 165 6.75 -15.03 -3.43
C GLY A 165 8.14 -15.63 -3.17
N ASN A 166 8.25 -16.65 -2.29
CA ASN A 166 9.51 -17.35 -2.10
C ASN A 166 9.85 -18.21 -3.32
N ASP A 167 11.03 -18.04 -3.86
CA ASP A 167 11.63 -18.88 -4.91
C ASP A 167 13.15 -18.90 -4.76
N PRO A 168 13.83 -20.05 -4.99
CA PRO A 168 15.27 -20.11 -4.95
C PRO A 168 15.96 -19.30 -6.06
N ASN A 169 15.23 -18.89 -7.09
CA ASN A 169 15.70 -18.02 -8.15
C ASN A 169 15.20 -16.59 -7.96
N PRO A 170 15.96 -15.59 -8.44
CA PRO A 170 15.47 -14.21 -8.46
C PRO A 170 14.27 -14.07 -9.39
N GLN A 171 13.33 -13.23 -9.05
CA GLN A 171 12.14 -12.97 -9.84
C GLN A 171 12.11 -11.49 -10.27
N LEU A 172 11.77 -11.24 -11.53
CA LEU A 172 11.66 -9.88 -12.07
C LEU A 172 10.40 -9.75 -12.92
N TYR A 173 9.50 -8.88 -12.52
CA TYR A 173 8.23 -8.64 -13.19
C TYR A 173 8.13 -7.21 -13.70
N ARG A 174 7.64 -7.03 -14.91
CA ARG A 174 7.28 -5.72 -15.43
C ARG A 174 5.83 -5.43 -15.09
N ILE A 175 5.61 -4.68 -14.02
CA ILE A 175 4.27 -4.48 -13.45
C ILE A 175 3.31 -3.75 -14.39
N SER A 176 3.81 -2.86 -15.25
CA SER A 176 2.97 -2.17 -16.23
C SER A 176 2.24 -3.10 -17.19
N ASP A 177 2.84 -4.25 -17.50
CA ASP A 177 2.37 -5.19 -18.53
C ASP A 177 1.93 -6.53 -17.92
N ASN A 178 2.30 -6.79 -16.68
CA ASN A 178 2.11 -8.06 -15.99
C ASN A 178 1.60 -7.86 -14.56
N LEU A 179 0.37 -7.35 -14.43
CA LEU A 179 -0.31 -7.15 -13.14
C LEU A 179 -0.45 -8.45 -12.32
N TYR A 180 -0.38 -9.61 -12.99
CA TYR A 180 -0.49 -10.91 -12.33
C TYR A 180 0.86 -11.47 -11.88
N GLU A 181 1.97 -10.79 -12.18
CA GLU A 181 3.33 -11.24 -11.85
C GLU A 181 3.54 -12.72 -12.26
N GLN A 182 3.21 -13.02 -13.50
CA GLN A 182 3.38 -14.35 -14.11
C GLN A 182 4.63 -14.33 -15.02
N ASP A 183 5.30 -15.50 -15.14
CA ASP A 183 6.46 -15.71 -16.00
C ASP A 183 6.09 -15.64 -17.50
#